data_0a63d0823acf109bc6548715b9772b2b
#
_entry.id   0a63d0823acf109bc6548715b9772b2b
#
_cell.length_a   1.000
_cell.length_b   1.000
_cell.length_c   1.000
_cell.angle_alpha   90.00
_cell.angle_beta   90.00
_cell.angle_gamma   90.00
#
_symmetry.space_group_name_H-M   'P 1'
#
loop_
_entity.id
_entity.type
_entity.pdbx_description
1 polymer ?
#
loop_
_entity_poly.entity_id
_entity_poly.type
_entity_poly.pdbx_seq_one_letter_code
_entity_poly.pdbx_strand_id
1 'polypeptide(L)'
;IELLMPTLQSADLWRQSGRYDAYGPEMLRIRDRHDREILYGPTNEEMITALFAAETKSYRELPRTLYHIQWKFRDEVRPRFGVMRGREFLMKDAYSFDLDEAGARLSYYKQMLAY
;
A
#
# COMPACT_ATOMS: atom_id res chain seq x y z
N ILE A 1 -11.80 9.14 -0.84
CA ILE A 1 -11.29 9.58 -2.15
C ILE A 1 -10.71 8.38 -2.86
N GLU A 2 -11.18 8.12 -4.08
CA GLU A 2 -10.66 7.05 -4.92
C GLU A 2 -9.43 7.52 -5.68
N LEU A 3 -8.41 6.66 -5.73
CA LEU A 3 -7.16 6.87 -6.44
C LEU A 3 -6.86 5.68 -7.35
N LEU A 4 -5.94 5.87 -8.28
CA LEU A 4 -5.31 4.78 -9.03
C LEU A 4 -3.80 4.96 -8.91
N MET A 5 -3.17 4.06 -8.17
CA MET A 5 -1.73 4.08 -7.93
C MET A 5 -1.02 3.10 -8.87
N PRO A 6 0.26 3.36 -9.23
CA PRO A 6 1.05 2.41 -10.01
C PRO A 6 1.21 1.06 -9.32
N THR A 7 1.33 -0.01 -10.11
CA THR A 7 1.64 -1.35 -9.60
C THR A 7 3.13 -1.53 -9.29
N LEU A 8 3.99 -0.86 -10.06
CA LEU A 8 5.43 -0.87 -9.83
C LEU A 8 5.82 0.29 -8.91
N GLN A 9 6.68 0.01 -7.96
CA GLN A 9 7.11 0.96 -6.94
C GLN A 9 8.63 1.02 -6.87
N SER A 10 9.16 2.19 -6.51
CA SER A 10 10.59 2.36 -6.27
C SER A 10 11.03 1.64 -5.00
N ALA A 11 12.14 0.92 -5.08
CA ALA A 11 12.76 0.31 -3.90
C ALA A 11 13.23 1.35 -2.87
N ASP A 12 13.61 2.55 -3.31
CA ASP A 12 14.06 3.62 -2.41
C ASP A 12 12.97 4.05 -1.43
N LEU A 13 11.73 4.09 -1.89
CA LEU A 13 10.58 4.42 -1.04
C LEU A 13 10.40 3.39 0.08
N TRP A 14 10.62 2.12 -0.23
CA TRP A 14 10.55 1.03 0.74
C TRP A 14 11.78 0.97 1.66
N ARG A 15 12.95 1.39 1.17
CA ARG A 15 14.13 1.57 2.03
C ARG A 15 13.92 2.67 3.05
N GLN A 16 13.26 3.75 2.65
CA GLN A 16 12.92 4.85 3.55
C GLN A 16 12.03 4.41 4.71
N SER A 17 11.09 3.50 4.48
CA SER A 17 10.25 2.94 5.54
C SER A 17 10.94 1.83 6.36
N GLY A 18 12.08 1.34 5.90
CA GLY A 18 12.78 0.20 6.49
C GLY A 18 12.18 -1.16 6.14
N ARG A 19 11.18 -1.22 5.26
CA ARG A 19 10.48 -2.47 4.93
C ARG A 19 11.06 -3.22 3.74
N TYR A 20 11.97 -2.63 2.98
CA TYR A 20 12.51 -3.28 1.77
C TYR A 20 13.15 -4.64 2.07
N ASP A 21 14.03 -4.68 3.08
CA ASP A 21 14.66 -5.94 3.49
C ASP A 21 13.76 -6.75 4.44
N ALA A 22 13.02 -6.07 5.32
CA ALA A 22 12.19 -6.72 6.34
C ALA A 22 10.97 -7.45 5.78
N TYR A 23 10.46 -7.04 4.62
CA TYR A 23 9.28 -7.67 4.01
C TYR A 23 9.54 -9.12 3.59
N GLY A 24 10.77 -9.41 3.22
CA GLY A 24 11.18 -10.78 2.92
C GLY A 24 10.97 -11.21 1.46
N PRO A 25 11.02 -12.53 1.20
CA PRO A 25 11.05 -13.07 -0.17
C PRO A 25 9.72 -12.99 -0.92
N GLU A 26 8.62 -12.68 -0.25
CA GLU A 26 7.31 -12.52 -0.90
C GLU A 26 7.22 -11.26 -1.76
N MET A 27 8.15 -10.33 -1.60
CA MET A 27 8.25 -9.16 -2.46
C MET A 27 8.93 -9.52 -3.78
N LEU A 28 8.25 -9.32 -4.89
CA LEU A 28 8.84 -9.49 -6.22
C LEU A 28 9.72 -8.28 -6.54
N ARG A 29 11.03 -8.48 -6.53
CA ARG A 29 12.03 -7.47 -6.82
C ARG A 29 12.44 -7.54 -8.28
N ILE A 30 12.54 -6.38 -8.92
CA ILE A 30 12.78 -6.26 -10.36
C ILE A 30 13.88 -5.23 -10.58
N ARG A 31 14.64 -5.36 -11.67
CA ARG A 31 15.54 -4.33 -12.17
C ARG A 31 15.05 -3.85 -13.54
N ASP A 32 15.01 -2.54 -13.73
CA ASP A 32 14.69 -1.97 -15.03
C ASP A 32 15.93 -1.88 -15.94
N ARG A 33 15.75 -1.39 -17.17
CA ARG A 33 16.85 -1.26 -18.14
C ARG A 33 17.95 -0.28 -17.70
N HIS A 34 17.68 0.58 -16.74
CA HIS A 34 18.63 1.52 -16.15
C HIS A 34 19.26 0.98 -14.86
N ASP A 35 19.08 -0.32 -14.58
CA ASP A 35 19.56 -1.00 -13.37
C ASP A 35 19.01 -0.41 -12.06
N ARG A 36 17.84 0.23 -12.13
CA ARG A 36 17.15 0.71 -10.94
C ARG A 36 16.36 -0.43 -10.29
N GLU A 37 16.47 -0.51 -8.97
CA GLU A 37 15.70 -1.48 -8.20
C GLU A 37 14.27 -0.99 -8.02
N ILE A 38 13.32 -1.80 -8.48
CA ILE A 38 11.88 -1.59 -8.33
C ILE A 38 11.24 -2.87 -7.82
N LEU A 39 9.98 -2.78 -7.41
CA LEU A 39 9.23 -3.93 -6.96
C LEU A 39 7.79 -3.88 -7.50
N TYR A 40 7.18 -5.04 -7.63
CA TYR A 40 5.74 -5.11 -7.86
C TYR A 40 5.04 -5.01 -6.49
N GLY A 41 4.15 -4.05 -6.33
CA GLY A 41 3.56 -3.70 -5.04
C GLY A 41 2.78 -4.86 -4.38
N PRO A 42 3.26 -5.36 -3.24
CA PRO A 42 2.48 -6.29 -2.43
C PRO A 42 1.45 -5.56 -1.56
N THR A 43 1.67 -4.28 -1.33
CA THR A 43 0.83 -3.35 -0.59
C THR A 43 1.26 -1.91 -0.90
N ASN A 44 0.53 -0.89 -0.46
CA ASN A 44 0.75 0.49 -0.91
C ASN A 44 0.96 1.51 0.21
N GLU A 45 1.23 1.11 1.45
CA GLU A 45 1.41 2.03 2.57
C GLU A 45 2.45 3.11 2.28
N GLU A 46 3.62 2.72 1.78
CA GLU A 46 4.70 3.66 1.48
C GLU A 46 4.30 4.67 0.42
N MET A 47 3.71 4.19 -0.66
CA MET A 47 3.35 5.02 -1.80
C MET A 47 2.22 5.99 -1.45
N ILE A 48 1.19 5.52 -0.76
CA ILE A 48 0.05 6.36 -0.37
C ILE A 48 0.45 7.40 0.67
N THR A 49 1.34 7.02 1.59
CA THR A 49 1.86 7.95 2.62
C THR A 49 2.71 9.04 1.98
N ALA A 50 3.56 8.69 1.02
CA ALA A 50 4.36 9.67 0.28
C ALA A 50 3.47 10.65 -0.50
N LEU A 51 2.44 10.15 -1.17
CA LEU A 51 1.46 11.00 -1.87
C LEU A 51 0.74 11.93 -0.89
N PHE A 52 0.24 11.38 0.21
CA PHE A 52 -0.46 12.16 1.22
C PHE A 52 0.44 13.25 1.82
N ALA A 53 1.70 12.94 2.13
CA ALA A 53 2.66 13.90 2.65
C ALA A 53 2.95 15.02 1.65
N ALA A 54 3.04 14.72 0.36
CA ALA A 54 3.29 15.70 -0.68
C ALA A 54 2.11 16.66 -0.90
N GLU A 55 0.88 16.17 -0.77
CA GLU A 55 -0.34 16.91 -1.09
C GLU A 55 -0.97 17.62 0.11
N THR A 56 -0.70 17.15 1.33
CA THR A 56 -1.31 17.68 2.56
C THR A 56 -0.42 18.72 3.19
N LYS A 57 -0.97 19.93 3.41
CA LYS A 57 -0.21 21.08 3.92
C LYS A 57 -0.71 21.56 5.28
N SER A 58 -1.82 21.05 5.78
CA SER A 58 -2.42 21.48 7.03
C SER A 58 -3.18 20.36 7.72
N TYR A 59 -3.09 20.30 9.05
CA TYR A 59 -3.89 19.39 9.86
C TYR A 59 -5.41 19.56 9.67
N ARG A 60 -5.83 20.71 9.14
CA ARG A 60 -7.24 20.99 8.84
C ARG A 60 -7.79 20.15 7.70
N GLU A 61 -6.92 19.52 6.92
CA GLU A 61 -7.30 18.61 5.84
C GLU A 61 -7.61 17.20 6.36
N LEU A 62 -7.40 16.93 7.65
CA LEU A 62 -7.70 15.68 8.32
C LEU A 62 -9.11 15.71 8.95
N PRO A 63 -9.78 14.57 9.12
CA PRO A 63 -9.37 13.24 8.65
C PRO A 63 -9.53 13.06 7.15
N ARG A 64 -8.74 12.17 6.56
CA ARG A 64 -8.84 11.84 5.14
C ARG A 64 -8.64 10.36 4.92
N THR A 65 -9.49 9.75 4.12
CA THR A 65 -9.35 8.36 3.70
C THR A 65 -9.17 8.30 2.19
N LEU A 66 -8.13 7.62 1.77
CA LEU A 66 -7.80 7.35 0.37
C LEU A 66 -7.95 5.86 0.13
N TYR A 67 -8.43 5.47 -1.05
CA TYR A 67 -8.52 4.06 -1.42
C TYR A 67 -8.30 3.86 -2.90
N HIS A 68 -7.91 2.67 -3.27
CA HIS A 68 -7.89 2.23 -4.66
C HIS A 68 -8.26 0.75 -4.79
N ILE A 69 -8.57 0.37 -6.01
CA ILE A 69 -8.78 -1.02 -6.41
C ILE A 69 -7.69 -1.31 -7.44
N GLN A 70 -6.74 -2.16 -7.08
CA GLN A 70 -5.56 -2.37 -7.90
C GLN A 70 -5.00 -3.77 -7.72
N TRP A 71 -4.28 -4.23 -8.72
CA TRP A 71 -3.54 -5.48 -8.69
C TRP A 71 -2.42 -5.42 -7.65
N LYS A 72 -2.27 -6.52 -6.94
CA LYS A 72 -1.17 -6.78 -6.00
C LYS A 72 -0.47 -8.06 -6.41
N PHE A 73 0.80 -8.16 -6.10
CA PHE A 73 1.57 -9.37 -6.29
C PHE A 73 2.33 -9.72 -5.02
N ARG A 74 2.21 -10.96 -4.59
CA ARG A 74 2.99 -11.53 -3.49
C ARG A 74 3.56 -12.86 -3.95
N ASP A 75 4.88 -13.00 -3.91
CA ASP A 75 5.58 -14.19 -4.39
C ASP A 75 5.44 -15.33 -3.36
N GLU A 76 4.22 -15.82 -3.24
CA GLU A 76 3.87 -16.89 -2.31
C GLU A 76 4.53 -18.20 -2.73
N VAL A 77 5.21 -18.85 -1.79
CA VAL A 77 5.88 -20.14 -2.02
C VAL A 77 4.85 -21.24 -2.27
N ARG A 78 3.72 -21.19 -1.58
CA ARG A 78 2.65 -22.20 -1.67
C ARG A 78 1.28 -21.53 -1.81
N PRO A 79 0.88 -21.13 -3.01
CA PRO A 79 -0.49 -20.68 -3.24
C PRO A 79 -1.49 -21.76 -2.85
N ARG A 80 -2.59 -21.37 -2.21
CA ARG A 80 -3.59 -22.31 -1.70
C ARG A 80 -5.00 -21.78 -1.90
N PHE A 81 -5.97 -22.69 -1.76
CA PHE A 81 -7.41 -22.38 -1.71
C PHE A 81 -7.89 -21.61 -2.96
N GLY A 82 -7.39 -21.96 -4.14
CA GLY A 82 -7.77 -21.30 -5.38
C GLY A 82 -7.42 -19.81 -5.34
N VAL A 83 -8.42 -18.97 -5.48
CA VAL A 83 -8.23 -17.51 -5.49
C VAL A 83 -7.95 -16.89 -4.11
N MET A 84 -8.14 -17.63 -3.04
CA MET A 84 -8.01 -17.09 -1.67
C MET A 84 -6.57 -16.74 -1.31
N ARG A 85 -5.59 -17.47 -1.85
CA ARG A 85 -4.17 -17.22 -1.61
C ARG A 85 -3.37 -17.40 -2.90
N GLY A 86 -3.68 -16.56 -3.89
CA GLY A 86 -2.96 -16.49 -5.15
C GLY A 86 -1.72 -15.62 -5.05
N ARG A 87 -0.94 -15.60 -6.12
CA ARG A 87 0.26 -14.75 -6.23
C ARG A 87 -0.08 -13.37 -6.76
N GLU A 88 -0.97 -13.27 -7.73
CA GLU A 88 -1.48 -12.01 -8.27
C GLU A 88 -2.99 -11.93 -8.03
N PHE A 89 -3.45 -10.83 -7.46
CA PHE A 89 -4.85 -10.67 -7.10
C PHE A 89 -5.26 -9.20 -7.08
N LEU A 90 -6.53 -8.96 -7.29
CA LEU A 90 -7.14 -7.64 -7.18
C LEU A 90 -7.52 -7.38 -5.73
N MET A 91 -7.10 -6.24 -5.21
CA MET A 91 -7.40 -5.82 -3.85
C MET A 91 -7.98 -4.41 -3.84
N LYS A 92 -9.04 -4.21 -3.05
CA LYS A 92 -9.41 -2.87 -2.60
C LYS A 92 -8.72 -2.64 -1.26
N ASP A 93 -7.87 -1.66 -1.21
CA ASP A 93 -7.20 -1.24 0.02
C ASP A 93 -7.45 0.25 0.29
N ALA A 94 -7.72 0.55 1.54
CA ALA A 94 -8.01 1.89 2.02
C ALA A 94 -7.05 2.30 3.13
N TYR A 95 -6.69 3.58 3.13
CA TYR A 95 -5.71 4.16 4.04
C TYR A 95 -6.31 5.41 4.67
N SER A 96 -6.38 5.44 5.98
CA SER A 96 -6.89 6.59 6.72
C SER A 96 -5.77 7.37 7.37
N PHE A 97 -5.91 8.68 7.34
CA PHE A 97 -4.99 9.63 7.95
C PHE A 97 -5.81 10.51 8.89
N ASP A 98 -5.49 10.44 10.16
CA ASP A 98 -6.27 11.04 11.23
C ASP A 98 -5.40 11.94 12.12
N LEU A 99 -6.03 12.83 12.85
CA LEU A 99 -5.33 13.81 13.70
C LEU A 99 -4.73 13.15 14.95
N ASP A 100 -5.44 12.14 15.49
CA ASP A 100 -5.08 11.48 16.73
C ASP A 100 -5.52 10.00 16.72
N GLU A 101 -5.18 9.28 17.78
CA GLU A 101 -5.54 7.86 17.91
C GLU A 101 -7.06 7.64 17.95
N ALA A 102 -7.81 8.52 18.61
CA ALA A 102 -9.26 8.41 18.69
C ALA A 102 -9.89 8.55 17.30
N GLY A 103 -9.41 9.48 16.48
CA GLY A 103 -9.80 9.65 15.08
C GLY A 103 -9.45 8.42 14.24
N ALA A 104 -8.24 7.88 14.41
CA ALA A 104 -7.81 6.67 13.70
C ALA A 104 -8.69 5.46 14.03
N ARG A 105 -9.04 5.27 15.30
CA ARG A 105 -9.97 4.22 15.73
C ARG A 105 -11.36 4.40 15.11
N LEU A 106 -11.86 5.62 15.05
CA LEU A 106 -13.15 5.91 14.43
C LEU A 106 -13.13 5.60 12.94
N SER A 107 -12.07 5.97 12.24
CA SER A 107 -11.87 5.64 10.82
C SER A 107 -11.82 4.13 10.61
N TYR A 108 -11.12 3.41 11.47
CA TYR A 108 -11.08 1.94 11.44
C TYR A 108 -12.48 1.32 11.59
N TYR A 109 -13.26 1.76 12.58
CA TYR A 109 -14.61 1.26 12.79
C TYR A 109 -15.54 1.53 11.60
N LYS A 110 -15.41 2.70 10.98
CA LYS A 110 -16.18 3.02 9.76
C LYS A 110 -15.85 2.05 8.63
N GLN A 111 -14.58 1.72 8.44
CA GLN A 111 -14.17 0.74 7.43
C GLN A 111 -14.69 -0.66 7.78
N MET A 112 -14.59 -1.07 9.04
CA MET A 112 -15.09 -2.36 9.49
C MET A 112 -16.60 -2.53 9.25
N LEU A 113 -17.38 -1.46 9.40
CA LEU A 113 -18.81 -1.49 9.13
C LEU A 113 -19.13 -1.47 7.63
N ALA A 114 -18.23 -0.91 6.80
CA ALA A 114 -18.42 -0.84 5.36
C ALA A 114 -18.11 -2.16 4.65
N TYR A 115 -17.28 -3.02 5.24
CA TYR A 115 -16.92 -4.34 4.71
C TYR A 115 -17.73 -5.46 5.35
#